data_04de4692fd284a0f538d732bd96735bc
#
_entry.id   04de4692fd284a0f538d732bd96735bc
#
_cell.length_a   1.000
_cell.length_b   1.000
_cell.length_c   1.000
_cell.angle_alpha   90.00
_cell.angle_beta   90.00
_cell.angle_gamma   90.00
#
_symmetry.space_group_name_H-M   'P 1'
#
loop_
_entity.id
_entity.type
_entity.pdbx_description
1 polymer ?
#
loop_
_entity_poly.entity_id
_entity_poly.type
_entity_poly.pdbx_seq_one_letter_code
_entity_poly.pdbx_strand_id
1 'polypeptide(L)'
;MSQTTTASPAPAPAPATDAPPKPSAGPKRSLMGSLIDATALLRAASFKEDSYVAAALPSSDLRALADLRALLATHPDQISIWGVPLNPPSDSPADERTDVVLLKFLRARDFRVRDAHAMLLRCAAWRAEFRADAVLDEDLGFKDLEGIVAYMHGWDREGHPVCYNAYGVFKDRDMYDRVFGDGDRLSRFLRWRVQIMERGVRALQLRPGGVNAIIQVTDLKDMPKRELRAASNQILSLFQDNYPEMVARKVTPPPPPEARISSNTCHLPHTVARTFGAEQVFVNVPWYFSVLFSMISPFLTERTKSKFVIAREGNVAETLFKFIRPELVPVQYGGLSRASELENGPPKPASEFTIKGGEKVFLEIDGIEAGATITWDLVVGGWELEYGAEYVPAAEGGYTLCVERTRKVPAAADEPVHNTFTAKEPGKMVLSIDNSGSRKRKVAAYRYFVRKPSA
;
A
#
# COMPACT_ATOMS: atom_id res chain seq x y z
N MET A 1 62.00 84.44 10.02
CA MET A 1 62.27 83.10 10.55
C MET A 1 60.99 82.56 11.12
N SER A 2 60.24 81.79 10.29
CA SER A 2 58.91 81.27 10.65
C SER A 2 59.07 79.79 10.99
N GLN A 3 58.68 79.39 12.15
CA GLN A 3 58.58 77.98 12.56
C GLN A 3 57.15 77.45 12.23
N THR A 4 57.08 76.50 11.37
CA THR A 4 55.89 75.73 11.07
C THR A 4 55.79 74.58 12.02
N THR A 5 54.72 74.55 12.83
CA THR A 5 54.31 73.40 13.68
C THR A 5 53.45 72.47 12.87
N THR A 6 53.94 71.25 12.70
CA THR A 6 53.19 70.16 12.08
C THR A 6 52.34 69.44 13.13
N ALA A 7 51.03 69.43 12.97
CA ALA A 7 50.08 68.69 13.78
C ALA A 7 50.05 67.23 13.34
N SER A 8 50.11 66.29 14.30
CA SER A 8 50.01 64.85 14.12
C SER A 8 48.54 64.46 13.89
N PRO A 9 48.21 63.56 12.98
CA PRO A 9 46.83 63.09 12.76
C PRO A 9 46.39 62.11 13.83
N ALA A 10 45.10 62.22 14.19
CA ALA A 10 44.40 61.35 15.13
C ALA A 10 44.29 59.87 14.61
N PRO A 11 44.25 58.87 15.51
CA PRO A 11 44.15 57.48 15.10
C PRO A 11 42.75 57.14 14.54
N ALA A 12 42.72 56.32 13.47
CA ALA A 12 41.53 55.81 12.84
C ALA A 12 40.74 54.86 13.76
N PRO A 13 39.37 54.85 13.65
CA PRO A 13 38.54 53.94 14.44
C PRO A 13 38.76 52.49 14.02
N ALA A 14 38.74 51.58 15.00
CA ALA A 14 38.87 50.11 14.83
C ALA A 14 37.73 49.56 14.00
N PRO A 15 37.94 48.52 13.16
CA PRO A 15 36.88 47.89 12.36
C PRO A 15 35.86 47.23 13.26
N ALA A 16 34.56 47.45 12.95
CA ALA A 16 33.44 46.80 13.59
C ALA A 16 33.51 45.27 13.31
N THR A 17 33.50 44.50 14.37
CA THR A 17 33.34 43.04 14.29
C THR A 17 31.97 42.74 13.73
N ASP A 18 31.92 42.22 12.50
CA ASP A 18 30.73 41.68 11.89
C ASP A 18 30.20 40.48 12.70
N ALA A 19 29.04 40.65 13.30
CA ALA A 19 28.30 39.55 13.88
C ALA A 19 27.87 38.55 12.74
N PRO A 20 27.95 37.23 12.98
CA PRO A 20 27.56 36.28 11.96
C PRO A 20 26.08 36.50 11.55
N PRO A 21 25.76 36.37 10.24
CA PRO A 21 24.38 36.58 9.75
C PRO A 21 23.46 35.55 10.40
N LYS A 22 22.34 36.06 10.98
CA LYS A 22 21.27 35.19 11.46
C LYS A 22 20.79 34.30 10.31
N PRO A 23 20.62 32.98 10.51
CA PRO A 23 20.12 32.10 9.47
C PRO A 23 18.72 32.61 9.03
N SER A 24 18.54 32.83 7.73
CA SER A 24 17.26 33.19 7.14
C SER A 24 16.29 32.04 7.40
N ALA A 25 15.23 32.30 8.16
CA ALA A 25 14.15 31.34 8.37
C ALA A 25 13.53 30.97 7.02
N GLY A 26 13.71 29.72 6.61
CA GLY A 26 12.99 29.16 5.47
C GLY A 26 11.48 29.21 5.73
N PRO A 27 10.64 29.12 4.68
CA PRO A 27 9.21 29.30 4.82
C PRO A 27 8.62 28.25 5.77
N LYS A 28 8.06 28.73 6.89
CA LYS A 28 7.33 27.90 7.86
C LYS A 28 6.00 27.48 7.23
N ARG A 29 5.78 26.19 7.05
CA ARG A 29 4.47 25.68 6.60
C ARG A 29 3.55 25.46 7.79
N SER A 30 2.36 26.05 7.72
CA SER A 30 1.24 25.74 8.60
C SER A 30 0.77 24.32 8.33
N LEU A 31 0.34 23.58 9.36
CA LEU A 31 -0.33 22.27 9.25
C LEU A 31 -1.45 22.25 8.18
N MET A 32 -2.15 23.39 8.03
CA MET A 32 -3.25 23.54 7.07
C MET A 32 -2.77 23.61 5.61
N GLY A 33 -1.59 24.17 5.33
CA GLY A 33 -0.97 24.18 4.00
C GLY A 33 -0.48 22.80 3.56
N SER A 34 0.01 21.98 4.51
CA SER A 34 0.41 20.58 4.25
C SER A 34 -0.76 19.67 3.87
N LEU A 35 -1.93 19.86 4.48
CA LEU A 35 -3.15 19.10 4.16
C LEU A 35 -3.67 19.37 2.73
N ILE A 36 -3.52 20.58 2.23
CA ILE A 36 -3.98 20.96 0.87
C ILE A 36 -3.09 20.34 -0.21
N ASP A 37 -1.78 20.26 0.02
CA ASP A 37 -0.84 19.63 -0.92
C ASP A 37 -0.99 18.09 -0.95
N ALA A 38 -1.29 17.47 0.20
CA ALA A 38 -1.54 16.03 0.29
C ALA A 38 -2.78 15.63 -0.53
N THR A 39 -3.85 16.42 -0.48
CA THR A 39 -5.09 16.16 -1.25
C THR A 39 -4.90 16.30 -2.77
N ALA A 40 -3.97 17.12 -3.24
CA ALA A 40 -3.67 17.26 -4.67
C ALA A 40 -2.90 16.05 -5.24
N LEU A 41 -2.01 15.44 -4.43
CA LEU A 41 -1.29 14.20 -4.77
C LEU A 41 -2.22 12.97 -4.81
N LEU A 42 -3.26 12.97 -3.97
CA LEU A 42 -4.21 11.86 -3.81
C LEU A 42 -5.22 11.75 -4.96
N ARG A 43 -5.44 12.83 -5.75
CA ARG A 43 -6.38 12.81 -6.89
C ARG A 43 -5.90 12.01 -8.11
N ALA A 44 -4.64 11.59 -8.16
CA ALA A 44 -4.05 11.01 -9.37
C ALA A 44 -4.22 9.49 -9.51
N ALA A 45 -4.72 8.76 -8.51
CA ALA A 45 -4.82 7.31 -8.57
C ALA A 45 -5.90 6.78 -7.62
N SER A 46 -7.18 7.09 -7.87
CA SER A 46 -8.22 6.32 -7.21
C SER A 46 -8.44 5.01 -7.96
N PHE A 47 -8.30 3.90 -7.25
CA PHE A 47 -8.81 2.61 -7.69
C PHE A 47 -10.34 2.70 -7.66
N LYS A 48 -10.99 2.36 -8.75
CA LYS A 48 -12.43 2.24 -8.76
C LYS A 48 -12.77 0.78 -8.98
N GLU A 49 -13.30 0.16 -7.95
CA GLU A 49 -13.84 -1.19 -8.05
C GLU A 49 -15.00 -1.22 -9.06
N ASP A 50 -15.14 -2.32 -9.79
CA ASP A 50 -16.31 -2.52 -10.66
C ASP A 50 -17.58 -2.48 -9.80
N SER A 51 -18.60 -1.74 -10.25
CA SER A 51 -19.88 -1.69 -9.55
C SER A 51 -20.55 -3.06 -9.55
N TYR A 52 -20.98 -3.49 -8.37
CA TYR A 52 -21.84 -4.66 -8.18
C TYR A 52 -23.30 -4.26 -7.95
N VAL A 53 -23.65 -3.01 -8.21
CA VAL A 53 -25.02 -2.50 -8.13
C VAL A 53 -25.76 -2.89 -9.41
N ALA A 54 -26.76 -3.76 -9.30
CA ALA A 54 -27.50 -4.28 -10.46
C ALA A 54 -28.11 -3.16 -11.34
N ALA A 55 -28.64 -2.10 -10.73
CA ALA A 55 -29.20 -0.96 -11.47
C ALA A 55 -28.19 -0.19 -12.34
N ALA A 56 -26.87 -0.37 -12.09
CA ALA A 56 -25.82 0.27 -12.87
C ALA A 56 -25.28 -0.61 -14.00
N LEU A 57 -25.81 -1.83 -14.16
CA LEU A 57 -25.36 -2.79 -15.17
C LEU A 57 -26.05 -2.54 -16.53
N PRO A 58 -25.37 -2.81 -17.65
CA PRO A 58 -25.99 -2.87 -18.97
C PRO A 58 -27.10 -3.92 -19.00
N SER A 59 -28.14 -3.72 -19.87
CA SER A 59 -29.24 -4.65 -20.00
C SER A 59 -28.81 -6.07 -20.41
N SER A 60 -27.73 -6.22 -21.16
CA SER A 60 -27.12 -7.52 -21.49
C SER A 60 -26.61 -8.27 -20.25
N ASP A 61 -25.97 -7.55 -19.35
CA ASP A 61 -25.34 -8.11 -18.15
C ASP A 61 -26.42 -8.47 -17.11
N LEU A 62 -27.46 -7.65 -17.02
CA LEU A 62 -28.65 -7.96 -16.21
C LEU A 62 -29.34 -9.25 -16.66
N ARG A 63 -29.50 -9.44 -18.00
CA ARG A 63 -30.04 -10.69 -18.55
C ARG A 63 -29.14 -11.87 -18.20
N ALA A 64 -27.85 -11.76 -18.41
CA ALA A 64 -26.91 -12.82 -18.04
C ALA A 64 -26.97 -13.18 -16.55
N LEU A 65 -27.15 -12.20 -15.67
CA LEU A 65 -27.33 -12.43 -14.24
C LEU A 65 -28.64 -13.19 -13.95
N ALA A 66 -29.76 -12.80 -14.60
CA ALA A 66 -31.04 -13.48 -14.46
C ALA A 66 -30.97 -14.92 -14.99
N ASP A 67 -30.34 -15.14 -16.14
CA ASP A 67 -30.16 -16.47 -16.74
C ASP A 67 -29.31 -17.38 -15.83
N LEU A 68 -28.21 -16.85 -15.23
CA LEU A 68 -27.40 -17.62 -14.30
C LEU A 68 -28.19 -18.01 -13.04
N ARG A 69 -29.00 -17.10 -12.50
CA ARG A 69 -29.89 -17.39 -11.37
C ARG A 69 -30.86 -18.51 -11.71
N ALA A 70 -31.51 -18.44 -12.91
CA ALA A 70 -32.46 -19.45 -13.36
C ALA A 70 -31.79 -20.83 -13.47
N LEU A 71 -30.57 -20.91 -14.00
CA LEU A 71 -29.81 -22.18 -14.05
C LEU A 71 -29.52 -22.73 -12.67
N LEU A 72 -29.12 -21.88 -11.71
CA LEU A 72 -28.84 -22.32 -10.35
C LEU A 72 -30.09 -22.75 -9.59
N ALA A 73 -31.23 -22.09 -9.82
CA ALA A 73 -32.53 -22.47 -9.21
C ALA A 73 -32.99 -23.87 -9.58
N THR A 74 -32.57 -24.41 -10.71
CA THR A 74 -32.84 -25.79 -11.13
C THR A 74 -31.87 -26.83 -10.61
N HIS A 75 -30.79 -26.40 -9.91
CA HIS A 75 -29.80 -27.32 -9.38
C HIS A 75 -30.35 -28.06 -8.16
N PRO A 76 -30.16 -29.40 -8.08
CA PRO A 76 -30.76 -30.21 -7.00
C PRO A 76 -30.19 -29.92 -5.62
N ASP A 77 -28.89 -29.54 -5.55
CA ASP A 77 -28.21 -29.27 -4.29
C ASP A 77 -28.18 -27.76 -3.99
N GLN A 78 -28.18 -27.43 -2.71
CA GLN A 78 -27.93 -26.06 -2.27
C GLN A 78 -26.45 -25.71 -2.42
N ILE A 79 -26.19 -24.64 -3.15
CA ILE A 79 -24.83 -24.15 -3.41
C ILE A 79 -24.57 -22.91 -2.55
N SER A 80 -23.45 -22.97 -1.82
CA SER A 80 -22.95 -21.81 -1.07
C SER A 80 -21.47 -21.60 -1.40
N ILE A 81 -21.08 -20.35 -1.62
CA ILE A 81 -19.67 -19.95 -1.83
C ILE A 81 -19.38 -18.74 -0.94
N TRP A 82 -18.28 -18.81 -0.16
CA TRP A 82 -17.87 -17.79 0.82
C TRP A 82 -18.98 -17.44 1.83
N GLY A 83 -19.75 -18.45 2.25
CA GLY A 83 -20.87 -18.28 3.18
C GLY A 83 -22.08 -17.53 2.59
N VAL A 84 -22.17 -17.43 1.26
CA VAL A 84 -23.28 -16.80 0.55
C VAL A 84 -24.07 -17.88 -0.17
N PRO A 85 -25.39 -18.06 0.15
CA PRO A 85 -26.24 -19.00 -0.57
C PRO A 85 -26.52 -18.47 -1.98
N LEU A 86 -26.37 -19.32 -3.01
CA LEU A 86 -26.52 -18.90 -4.40
C LEU A 86 -27.85 -19.34 -5.04
N ASN A 87 -28.49 -20.36 -4.48
CA ASN A 87 -29.83 -20.87 -4.87
C ASN A 87 -30.65 -21.20 -3.62
N PRO A 88 -30.95 -20.20 -2.76
CA PRO A 88 -31.73 -20.43 -1.56
C PRO A 88 -33.15 -20.89 -1.93
N PRO A 89 -33.86 -21.62 -1.04
CA PRO A 89 -35.27 -21.93 -1.18
C PRO A 89 -36.10 -20.66 -1.41
N SER A 90 -37.21 -20.80 -2.14
CA SER A 90 -38.04 -19.66 -2.55
C SER A 90 -38.69 -18.88 -1.40
N ASP A 91 -38.79 -19.48 -0.23
CA ASP A 91 -39.30 -18.91 1.02
C ASP A 91 -38.25 -18.24 1.87
N SER A 92 -36.98 -18.38 1.50
CA SER A 92 -35.87 -17.76 2.19
C SER A 92 -35.76 -16.27 1.88
N PRO A 93 -35.33 -15.42 2.84
CA PRO A 93 -35.07 -14.02 2.56
C PRO A 93 -33.96 -13.88 1.51
N ALA A 94 -34.11 -12.90 0.62
CA ALA A 94 -33.11 -12.60 -0.39
C ALA A 94 -31.80 -12.13 0.27
N ASP A 95 -30.69 -12.76 -0.08
CA ASP A 95 -29.36 -12.31 0.33
C ASP A 95 -28.77 -11.38 -0.76
N GLU A 96 -28.58 -10.11 -0.43
CA GLU A 96 -28.02 -9.11 -1.35
C GLU A 96 -26.61 -9.46 -1.86
N ARG A 97 -25.89 -10.34 -1.14
CA ARG A 97 -24.55 -10.81 -1.48
C ARG A 97 -24.56 -11.78 -2.66
N THR A 98 -25.68 -12.47 -2.87
CA THR A 98 -25.82 -13.47 -3.96
C THR A 98 -25.46 -12.87 -5.31
N ASP A 99 -25.99 -11.70 -5.64
CA ASP A 99 -25.70 -11.04 -6.93
C ASP A 99 -24.24 -10.66 -7.08
N VAL A 100 -23.60 -10.20 -6.01
CA VAL A 100 -22.19 -9.85 -6.04
C VAL A 100 -21.35 -11.07 -6.38
N VAL A 101 -21.63 -12.22 -5.76
CA VAL A 101 -20.92 -13.47 -6.03
C VAL A 101 -21.18 -13.93 -7.47
N LEU A 102 -22.42 -13.96 -7.92
CA LEU A 102 -22.77 -14.36 -9.30
C LEU A 102 -22.09 -13.46 -10.35
N LEU A 103 -22.06 -12.15 -10.12
CA LEU A 103 -21.39 -11.20 -10.99
C LEU A 103 -19.88 -11.41 -11.07
N LYS A 104 -19.24 -11.86 -9.98
CA LYS A 104 -17.81 -12.23 -10.01
C LYS A 104 -17.53 -13.37 -11.01
N PHE A 105 -18.35 -14.41 -10.98
CA PHE A 105 -18.22 -15.53 -11.92
C PHE A 105 -18.57 -15.12 -13.36
N LEU A 106 -19.61 -14.32 -13.57
CA LEU A 106 -19.98 -13.81 -14.89
C LEU A 106 -18.86 -12.96 -15.49
N ARG A 107 -18.28 -12.03 -14.73
CA ARG A 107 -17.16 -11.19 -15.17
C ARG A 107 -15.92 -11.99 -15.50
N ALA A 108 -15.62 -13.00 -14.72
CA ALA A 108 -14.50 -13.90 -14.97
C ALA A 108 -14.64 -14.71 -16.26
N ARG A 109 -15.83 -14.73 -16.84
CA ARG A 109 -16.16 -15.44 -18.10
C ARG A 109 -16.79 -14.53 -19.14
N ASP A 110 -16.55 -13.20 -19.06
CA ASP A 110 -17.04 -12.20 -20.03
C ASP A 110 -18.55 -12.30 -20.25
N PHE A 111 -19.30 -12.50 -19.17
CA PHE A 111 -20.76 -12.69 -19.14
C PHE A 111 -21.30 -13.86 -19.98
N ARG A 112 -20.44 -14.84 -20.29
CA ARG A 112 -20.87 -16.10 -20.94
C ARG A 112 -21.49 -17.01 -19.88
N VAL A 113 -22.81 -17.02 -19.79
CA VAL A 113 -23.59 -17.66 -18.71
C VAL A 113 -23.22 -19.12 -18.50
N ARG A 114 -23.12 -19.93 -19.57
CA ARG A 114 -22.77 -21.37 -19.48
C ARG A 114 -21.36 -21.58 -18.91
N ASP A 115 -20.40 -20.75 -19.33
CA ASP A 115 -19.02 -20.85 -18.85
C ASP A 115 -18.91 -20.42 -17.39
N ALA A 116 -19.67 -19.35 -17.00
CA ALA A 116 -19.73 -18.88 -15.62
C ALA A 116 -20.39 -19.92 -14.70
N HIS A 117 -21.49 -20.52 -15.12
CA HIS A 117 -22.18 -21.60 -14.41
C HIS A 117 -21.24 -22.80 -14.20
N ALA A 118 -20.59 -23.29 -15.26
CA ALA A 118 -19.64 -24.40 -15.16
C ALA A 118 -18.45 -24.08 -14.25
N MET A 119 -17.93 -22.82 -14.25
CA MET A 119 -16.87 -22.41 -13.33
C MET A 119 -17.36 -22.41 -11.88
N LEU A 120 -18.55 -21.87 -11.64
CA LEU A 120 -19.14 -21.79 -10.32
C LEU A 120 -19.34 -23.18 -9.70
N LEU A 121 -19.90 -24.12 -10.45
CA LEU A 121 -20.10 -25.50 -9.98
C LEU A 121 -18.74 -26.18 -9.67
N ARG A 122 -17.73 -26.01 -10.53
CA ARG A 122 -16.38 -26.53 -10.23
C ARG A 122 -15.79 -25.92 -8.99
N CYS A 123 -15.95 -24.61 -8.79
CA CYS A 123 -15.49 -23.93 -7.58
C CYS A 123 -16.21 -24.46 -6.34
N ALA A 124 -17.53 -24.66 -6.38
CA ALA A 124 -18.29 -25.21 -5.27
C ALA A 124 -17.83 -26.65 -4.93
N ALA A 125 -17.65 -27.51 -5.93
CA ALA A 125 -17.12 -28.87 -5.74
C ALA A 125 -15.72 -28.85 -5.16
N TRP A 126 -14.81 -28.02 -5.70
CA TRP A 126 -13.47 -27.85 -5.17
C TRP A 126 -13.47 -27.37 -3.71
N ARG A 127 -14.32 -26.40 -3.35
CA ARG A 127 -14.42 -25.91 -1.97
C ARG A 127 -14.81 -27.01 -1.00
N ALA A 128 -15.77 -27.86 -1.41
CA ALA A 128 -16.20 -29.00 -0.59
C ALA A 128 -15.06 -30.04 -0.42
N GLU A 129 -14.40 -30.46 -1.51
CA GLU A 129 -13.30 -31.40 -1.50
C GLU A 129 -12.09 -30.86 -0.72
N PHE A 130 -11.69 -29.62 -0.99
CA PHE A 130 -10.59 -28.94 -0.33
C PHE A 130 -10.91 -28.57 1.12
N ARG A 131 -12.19 -28.59 1.52
CA ARG A 131 -12.67 -28.09 2.82
C ARG A 131 -12.26 -26.63 3.07
N ALA A 132 -12.42 -25.79 2.04
CA ALA A 132 -11.94 -24.41 2.06
C ALA A 132 -12.59 -23.58 3.16
N ASP A 133 -13.84 -23.83 3.51
CA ASP A 133 -14.58 -23.07 4.54
C ASP A 133 -14.08 -23.40 5.98
N ALA A 134 -13.41 -24.54 6.17
CA ALA A 134 -12.84 -24.95 7.46
C ALA A 134 -11.33 -24.64 7.57
N VAL A 135 -10.68 -24.18 6.51
CA VAL A 135 -9.22 -24.03 6.46
C VAL A 135 -8.68 -23.00 7.47
N LEU A 136 -9.51 -22.08 7.91
CA LEU A 136 -9.09 -21.01 8.85
C LEU A 136 -8.76 -21.54 10.24
N ASP A 137 -9.35 -22.65 10.63
CA ASP A 137 -9.18 -23.25 11.95
C ASP A 137 -8.01 -24.28 11.98
N GLU A 138 -7.33 -24.48 10.85
CA GLU A 138 -6.25 -25.46 10.73
C GLU A 138 -4.90 -24.87 11.15
N ASP A 139 -4.14 -25.65 11.93
CA ASP A 139 -2.71 -25.38 12.15
C ASP A 139 -1.89 -26.05 11.04
N LEU A 140 -1.40 -25.26 10.11
CA LEU A 140 -0.63 -25.72 8.96
C LEU A 140 0.89 -25.64 9.17
N GLY A 141 1.34 -25.21 10.36
CA GLY A 141 2.74 -25.16 10.75
C GLY A 141 3.57 -24.05 10.10
N PHE A 142 2.94 -22.97 9.62
CA PHE A 142 3.60 -21.84 8.96
C PHE A 142 3.48 -20.52 9.74
N LYS A 143 3.32 -20.58 11.07
CA LYS A 143 3.21 -19.38 11.91
C LYS A 143 4.44 -18.48 11.81
N ASP A 144 5.61 -19.04 11.63
CA ASP A 144 6.88 -18.32 11.43
C ASP A 144 7.01 -17.64 10.07
N LEU A 145 6.20 -18.03 9.07
CA LEU A 145 6.12 -17.39 7.76
C LEU A 145 5.02 -16.34 7.69
N GLU A 146 4.13 -16.31 8.67
CA GLU A 146 3.09 -15.30 8.79
C GLU A 146 3.73 -13.95 9.16
N GLY A 147 3.33 -12.88 8.49
CA GLY A 147 3.98 -11.57 8.61
C GLY A 147 5.26 -11.41 7.77
N ILE A 148 5.82 -12.51 7.23
CA ILE A 148 7.03 -12.50 6.39
C ILE A 148 6.71 -12.83 4.94
N VAL A 149 6.12 -14.01 4.68
CA VAL A 149 5.92 -14.53 3.31
C VAL A 149 4.57 -14.13 2.74
N ALA A 150 3.50 -14.30 3.53
CA ALA A 150 2.16 -13.92 3.10
C ALA A 150 1.29 -13.61 4.32
N TYR A 151 0.62 -12.47 4.28
CA TYR A 151 -0.21 -12.02 5.40
C TYR A 151 -1.17 -10.92 4.98
N MET A 152 -2.28 -10.81 5.71
CA MET A 152 -3.19 -9.68 5.61
C MET A 152 -2.70 -8.57 6.54
N HIS A 153 -2.64 -7.32 6.07
CA HIS A 153 -2.21 -6.20 6.89
C HIS A 153 -2.81 -4.88 6.43
N GLY A 154 -3.65 -4.30 7.26
CA GLY A 154 -4.30 -3.03 7.01
C GLY A 154 -5.27 -3.04 5.83
N TRP A 155 -5.60 -1.86 5.37
CA TRP A 155 -6.53 -1.61 4.27
C TRP A 155 -6.06 -0.42 3.44
N ASP A 156 -6.56 -0.33 2.21
CA ASP A 156 -6.30 0.81 1.35
C ASP A 156 -7.16 2.03 1.72
N ARG A 157 -7.05 3.11 0.95
CA ARG A 157 -7.81 4.35 1.21
C ARG A 157 -9.30 4.23 0.95
N GLU A 158 -9.74 3.19 0.26
CA GLU A 158 -11.15 2.88 -0.05
C GLU A 158 -11.71 1.77 0.86
N GLY A 159 -10.88 1.19 1.72
CA GLY A 159 -11.25 0.16 2.70
C GLY A 159 -11.00 -1.27 2.25
N HIS A 160 -10.36 -1.49 1.09
CA HIS A 160 -10.01 -2.85 0.65
C HIS A 160 -8.90 -3.43 1.53
N PRO A 161 -9.07 -4.67 2.05
CA PRO A 161 -8.01 -5.35 2.79
C PRO A 161 -6.77 -5.54 1.92
N VAL A 162 -5.59 -5.41 2.51
CA VAL A 162 -4.32 -5.54 1.80
C VAL A 162 -3.62 -6.84 2.16
N CYS A 163 -3.31 -7.65 1.16
CA CYS A 163 -2.52 -8.88 1.27
C CYS A 163 -1.11 -8.63 0.76
N TYR A 164 -0.11 -8.85 1.60
CA TYR A 164 1.30 -8.77 1.23
C TYR A 164 1.84 -10.16 0.91
N ASN A 165 2.70 -10.25 -0.12
CA ASN A 165 3.34 -11.48 -0.58
C ASN A 165 4.82 -11.20 -0.82
N ALA A 166 5.72 -11.83 -0.06
CA ALA A 166 7.16 -11.65 -0.17
C ALA A 166 7.86 -13.01 -0.17
N TYR A 167 8.34 -13.44 -1.31
CA TYR A 167 8.92 -14.77 -1.49
C TYR A 167 10.46 -14.79 -1.46
N GLY A 168 11.09 -13.66 -1.13
CA GLY A 168 12.55 -13.52 -1.08
C GLY A 168 13.24 -14.43 -0.06
N VAL A 169 12.55 -14.78 1.04
CA VAL A 169 13.04 -15.68 2.07
C VAL A 169 13.42 -17.07 1.51
N PHE A 170 12.76 -17.50 0.44
CA PHE A 170 13.03 -18.80 -0.21
C PHE A 170 14.30 -18.82 -1.06
N LYS A 171 15.07 -17.73 -1.08
CA LYS A 171 16.45 -17.71 -1.56
C LYS A 171 17.37 -18.57 -0.66
N ASP A 172 17.03 -18.66 0.62
CA ASP A 172 17.63 -19.58 1.57
C ASP A 172 17.20 -21.01 1.24
N ARG A 173 18.20 -21.92 1.11
CA ARG A 173 17.98 -23.27 0.65
C ARG A 173 17.26 -24.13 1.67
N ASP A 174 17.58 -23.97 2.93
CA ASP A 174 16.99 -24.77 4.00
C ASP A 174 15.50 -24.38 4.16
N MET A 175 15.21 -23.08 4.06
CA MET A 175 13.84 -22.58 4.05
C MET A 175 13.06 -23.07 2.82
N TYR A 176 13.68 -23.07 1.65
CA TYR A 176 13.07 -23.60 0.43
C TYR A 176 12.75 -25.10 0.58
N ASP A 177 13.72 -25.91 1.00
CA ASP A 177 13.56 -27.36 1.15
C ASP A 177 12.54 -27.71 2.25
N ARG A 178 12.46 -26.91 3.31
CA ARG A 178 11.44 -27.07 4.36
C ARG A 178 10.02 -26.91 3.81
N VAL A 179 9.82 -26.03 2.85
CA VAL A 179 8.48 -25.68 2.34
C VAL A 179 8.14 -26.38 1.04
N PHE A 180 9.11 -26.64 0.18
CA PHE A 180 8.90 -27.16 -1.18
C PHE A 180 9.68 -28.47 -1.46
N GLY A 181 10.33 -29.04 -0.46
CA GLY A 181 11.23 -30.20 -0.65
C GLY A 181 10.53 -31.47 -1.15
N ASP A 182 9.22 -31.59 -0.98
CA ASP A 182 8.39 -32.67 -1.50
C ASP A 182 6.97 -32.24 -1.82
N GLY A 183 6.17 -33.12 -2.41
CA GLY A 183 4.80 -32.82 -2.83
C GLY A 183 3.85 -32.52 -1.67
N ASP A 184 4.03 -33.16 -0.51
CA ASP A 184 3.19 -32.99 0.67
C ASP A 184 3.45 -31.64 1.32
N ARG A 185 4.71 -31.21 1.37
CA ARG A 185 5.10 -29.87 1.85
C ARG A 185 4.54 -28.78 0.96
N LEU A 186 4.67 -28.93 -0.35
CA LEU A 186 4.07 -28.03 -1.32
C LEU A 186 2.55 -27.98 -1.17
N SER A 187 1.88 -29.11 -1.05
CA SER A 187 0.42 -29.16 -0.86
C SER A 187 -0.01 -28.44 0.41
N ARG A 188 0.74 -28.62 1.51
CA ARG A 188 0.50 -27.93 2.77
C ARG A 188 0.70 -26.42 2.64
N PHE A 189 1.73 -26.00 1.91
CA PHE A 189 1.96 -24.58 1.60
C PHE A 189 0.83 -23.98 0.76
N LEU A 190 0.36 -24.68 -0.28
CA LEU A 190 -0.79 -24.25 -1.08
C LEU A 190 -2.04 -24.10 -0.21
N ARG A 191 -2.25 -25.04 0.72
CA ARG A 191 -3.35 -24.97 1.67
C ARG A 191 -3.25 -23.74 2.60
N TRP A 192 -2.05 -23.43 3.09
CA TRP A 192 -1.80 -22.22 3.85
C TRP A 192 -2.02 -20.95 3.01
N ARG A 193 -1.66 -20.95 1.73
CA ARG A 193 -1.95 -19.82 0.82
C ARG A 193 -3.46 -19.60 0.66
N VAL A 194 -4.25 -20.68 0.61
CA VAL A 194 -5.71 -20.61 0.63
C VAL A 194 -6.21 -20.02 1.96
N GLN A 195 -5.64 -20.44 3.09
CA GLN A 195 -5.99 -19.92 4.40
C GLN A 195 -5.80 -18.40 4.48
N ILE A 196 -4.69 -17.87 3.97
CA ILE A 196 -4.46 -16.41 3.90
C ILE A 196 -5.50 -15.73 3.00
N MET A 197 -5.84 -16.31 1.85
CA MET A 197 -6.86 -15.78 0.95
C MET A 197 -8.25 -15.77 1.61
N GLU A 198 -8.64 -16.85 2.29
CA GLU A 198 -9.91 -16.93 3.02
C GLU A 198 -10.00 -15.91 4.16
N ARG A 199 -8.89 -15.60 4.85
CA ARG A 199 -8.84 -14.49 5.82
C ARG A 199 -9.18 -13.17 5.14
N GLY A 200 -8.63 -12.91 3.96
CA GLY A 200 -8.94 -11.72 3.18
C GLY A 200 -10.40 -11.69 2.73
N VAL A 201 -10.93 -12.81 2.23
CA VAL A 201 -12.34 -12.92 1.82
C VAL A 201 -13.29 -12.68 2.99
N ARG A 202 -12.97 -13.19 4.18
CA ARG A 202 -13.79 -12.97 5.39
C ARG A 202 -13.86 -11.49 5.80
N ALA A 203 -12.88 -10.68 5.43
CA ALA A 203 -12.88 -9.23 5.66
C ALA A 203 -13.71 -8.45 4.62
N LEU A 204 -14.20 -9.10 3.56
CA LEU A 204 -15.03 -8.46 2.54
C LEU A 204 -16.50 -8.38 2.97
N GLN A 205 -17.18 -7.38 2.45
CA GLN A 205 -18.62 -7.20 2.68
C GLN A 205 -19.49 -8.04 1.73
N LEU A 206 -18.98 -8.29 0.53
CA LEU A 206 -19.62 -9.02 -0.58
C LEU A 206 -21.03 -8.51 -0.91
N ARG A 207 -21.28 -7.21 -0.75
CA ARG A 207 -22.60 -6.58 -1.00
C ARG A 207 -22.50 -5.46 -2.04
N PRO A 208 -23.61 -5.10 -2.71
CA PRO A 208 -23.64 -3.99 -3.66
C PRO A 208 -23.15 -2.69 -3.03
N GLY A 209 -22.19 -2.01 -3.70
CA GLY A 209 -21.61 -0.77 -3.19
C GLY A 209 -20.69 -0.92 -1.98
N GLY A 210 -20.46 -2.14 -1.50
CA GLY A 210 -19.51 -2.43 -0.43
C GLY A 210 -18.13 -2.78 -0.94
N VAL A 211 -17.23 -3.10 0.00
CA VAL A 211 -15.88 -3.59 -0.30
C VAL A 211 -15.94 -5.07 -0.69
N ASN A 212 -15.60 -5.37 -1.93
CA ASN A 212 -15.79 -6.69 -2.52
C ASN A 212 -14.50 -7.32 -3.06
N ALA A 213 -13.36 -6.67 -2.88
CA ALA A 213 -12.08 -7.13 -3.41
C ALA A 213 -10.92 -6.86 -2.45
N ILE A 214 -9.79 -7.52 -2.67
CA ILE A 214 -8.56 -7.46 -1.90
C ILE A 214 -7.48 -6.81 -2.76
N ILE A 215 -6.65 -5.95 -2.18
CA ILE A 215 -5.42 -5.47 -2.83
C ILE A 215 -4.29 -6.46 -2.56
N GLN A 216 -3.56 -6.84 -3.59
CA GLN A 216 -2.36 -7.66 -3.43
C GLN A 216 -1.10 -6.84 -3.70
N VAL A 217 -0.20 -6.83 -2.73
CA VAL A 217 1.15 -6.27 -2.84
C VAL A 217 2.12 -7.44 -2.92
N THR A 218 2.87 -7.55 -4.02
CA THR A 218 3.84 -8.63 -4.24
C THR A 218 5.24 -8.06 -4.31
N ASP A 219 6.08 -8.45 -3.37
CA ASP A 219 7.49 -8.10 -3.31
C ASP A 219 8.33 -9.07 -4.14
N LEU A 220 9.06 -8.54 -5.12
CA LEU A 220 9.93 -9.32 -6.00
C LEU A 220 11.40 -9.29 -5.58
N LYS A 221 11.74 -8.64 -4.45
CA LYS A 221 13.09 -8.61 -3.90
C LYS A 221 13.54 -10.03 -3.59
N ASP A 222 14.72 -10.39 -4.07
CA ASP A 222 15.39 -11.68 -3.80
C ASP A 222 14.58 -12.96 -4.14
N MET A 223 13.43 -12.84 -4.82
CA MET A 223 12.60 -14.00 -5.18
C MET A 223 13.36 -14.98 -6.09
N PRO A 224 13.53 -16.25 -5.71
CA PRO A 224 14.19 -17.29 -6.53
C PRO A 224 13.24 -17.79 -7.64
N LYS A 225 13.24 -17.07 -8.78
CA LYS A 225 12.24 -17.23 -9.85
C LYS A 225 12.22 -18.59 -10.52
N ARG A 226 13.38 -19.24 -10.66
CA ARG A 226 13.47 -20.57 -11.32
C ARG A 226 12.87 -21.64 -10.43
N GLU A 227 13.27 -21.64 -9.19
CA GLU A 227 12.91 -22.61 -8.17
C GLU A 227 11.41 -22.50 -7.84
N LEU A 228 10.91 -21.30 -7.66
CA LEU A 228 9.49 -21.06 -7.31
C LEU A 228 8.53 -21.09 -8.50
N ARG A 229 9.01 -21.33 -9.73
CA ARG A 229 8.14 -21.28 -10.91
C ARG A 229 6.97 -22.27 -10.84
N ALA A 230 7.24 -23.49 -10.43
CA ALA A 230 6.21 -24.53 -10.32
C ALA A 230 5.18 -24.18 -9.23
N ALA A 231 5.63 -23.82 -8.04
CA ALA A 231 4.77 -23.42 -6.93
C ALA A 231 3.94 -22.17 -7.27
N SER A 232 4.55 -21.16 -7.89
CA SER A 232 3.85 -19.94 -8.31
C SER A 232 2.76 -20.23 -9.35
N ASN A 233 3.02 -21.10 -10.31
CA ASN A 233 2.02 -21.51 -11.31
C ASN A 233 0.84 -22.24 -10.65
N GLN A 234 1.10 -23.11 -9.68
CA GLN A 234 0.03 -23.82 -8.95
C GLN A 234 -0.81 -22.85 -8.10
N ILE A 235 -0.17 -21.93 -7.36
CA ILE A 235 -0.87 -20.88 -6.60
C ILE A 235 -1.77 -20.06 -7.54
N LEU A 236 -1.22 -19.64 -8.68
CA LEU A 236 -1.92 -18.81 -9.64
C LEU A 236 -3.13 -19.52 -10.23
N SER A 237 -2.97 -20.79 -10.68
CA SER A 237 -4.07 -21.61 -11.20
C SER A 237 -5.16 -21.79 -10.14
N LEU A 238 -4.77 -22.15 -8.92
CA LEU A 238 -5.69 -22.35 -7.81
C LEU A 238 -6.54 -21.10 -7.53
N PHE A 239 -5.93 -19.91 -7.53
CA PHE A 239 -6.66 -18.68 -7.28
C PHE A 239 -7.50 -18.24 -8.48
N GLN A 240 -7.04 -18.44 -9.71
CA GLN A 240 -7.80 -18.13 -10.92
C GLN A 240 -9.07 -18.97 -11.05
N ASP A 241 -8.99 -20.23 -10.68
CA ASP A 241 -10.09 -21.16 -10.82
C ASP A 241 -11.15 -21.00 -9.71
N ASN A 242 -10.71 -20.61 -8.50
CA ASN A 242 -11.56 -20.66 -7.32
C ASN A 242 -11.83 -19.31 -6.63
N TYR A 243 -11.12 -18.23 -7.02
CA TYR A 243 -11.28 -16.89 -6.44
C TYR A 243 -11.48 -15.82 -7.54
N PRO A 244 -12.50 -15.98 -8.41
CA PRO A 244 -12.72 -15.03 -9.50
C PRO A 244 -13.02 -13.63 -8.97
N GLU A 245 -12.38 -12.62 -9.58
CA GLU A 245 -12.62 -11.20 -9.29
C GLU A 245 -12.50 -10.84 -7.78
N MET A 246 -11.68 -11.58 -7.03
CA MET A 246 -11.43 -11.31 -5.60
C MET A 246 -10.36 -10.27 -5.37
N VAL A 247 -9.65 -9.84 -6.40
CA VAL A 247 -8.64 -8.77 -6.31
C VAL A 247 -9.15 -7.53 -7.05
N ALA A 248 -9.02 -6.36 -6.41
CA ALA A 248 -9.59 -5.10 -6.88
C ALA A 248 -9.17 -4.72 -8.31
N ARG A 249 -10.07 -4.03 -9.02
CA ARG A 249 -9.93 -3.69 -10.44
C ARG A 249 -9.93 -2.17 -10.64
N LYS A 250 -8.93 -1.63 -11.33
CA LYS A 250 -8.92 -0.22 -11.73
C LYS A 250 -9.79 -0.01 -12.97
N VAL A 251 -10.77 0.90 -12.89
CA VAL A 251 -11.52 1.37 -14.05
C VAL A 251 -10.85 2.63 -14.59
N THR A 252 -10.23 2.53 -15.77
CA THR A 252 -9.81 3.72 -16.52
C THR A 252 -11.02 4.24 -17.29
N PRO A 253 -11.31 5.57 -17.30
CA PRO A 253 -12.34 6.11 -18.17
C PRO A 253 -11.98 5.77 -19.63
N PRO A 254 -12.96 5.53 -20.52
CA PRO A 254 -12.68 5.24 -21.92
C PRO A 254 -11.91 6.40 -22.54
N PRO A 255 -10.93 6.13 -23.41
CA PRO A 255 -10.23 7.18 -24.13
C PRO A 255 -11.23 7.96 -24.99
N PRO A 256 -11.01 9.26 -25.23
CA PRO A 256 -11.86 10.05 -26.09
C PRO A 256 -11.99 9.39 -27.48
N PRO A 257 -13.12 9.58 -28.19
CA PRO A 257 -13.46 8.80 -29.40
C PRO A 257 -12.49 8.92 -30.57
N GLU A 258 -11.51 9.81 -30.54
CA GLU A 258 -10.56 10.07 -31.62
C GLU A 258 -9.35 9.12 -31.69
N ALA A 259 -9.16 8.23 -30.73
CA ALA A 259 -8.00 7.33 -30.63
C ALA A 259 -8.26 5.91 -31.18
N ARG A 260 -9.22 5.72 -32.12
CA ARG A 260 -9.41 4.44 -32.80
C ARG A 260 -8.49 4.30 -33.99
N ILE A 261 -7.24 3.91 -33.72
CA ILE A 261 -6.36 3.39 -34.79
C ILE A 261 -6.55 1.88 -34.85
N SER A 262 -7.00 1.44 -36.03
CA SER A 262 -7.16 0.04 -36.42
C SER A 262 -5.86 -0.75 -36.20
N SER A 263 -5.90 -1.79 -35.36
CA SER A 263 -4.81 -2.76 -35.23
C SER A 263 -5.29 -4.11 -35.75
N ASN A 264 -4.75 -4.49 -36.91
CA ASN A 264 -4.80 -5.85 -37.41
C ASN A 264 -3.96 -6.78 -36.51
N THR A 265 -4.65 -7.68 -35.93
CA THR A 265 -4.42 -9.07 -35.50
C THR A 265 -2.99 -9.63 -35.51
N CYS A 266 -2.46 -9.92 -34.34
CA CYS A 266 -1.55 -11.03 -34.09
C CYS A 266 -2.10 -11.88 -32.94
N HIS A 267 -2.41 -13.15 -33.22
CA HIS A 267 -2.90 -14.12 -32.26
C HIS A 267 -1.76 -14.57 -31.31
N LEU A 268 -1.61 -13.89 -30.14
CA LEU A 268 -0.99 -14.53 -28.99
C LEU A 268 -2.08 -15.23 -28.16
N PRO A 269 -1.79 -16.37 -27.55
CA PRO A 269 -2.83 -17.14 -26.85
C PRO A 269 -3.44 -16.28 -25.74
N HIS A 270 -4.76 -16.18 -25.74
CA HIS A 270 -5.58 -15.49 -24.75
C HIS A 270 -5.33 -15.93 -23.29
N THR A 271 -4.59 -17.02 -23.11
CA THR A 271 -4.21 -17.62 -21.84
C THR A 271 -3.35 -16.68 -20.97
N VAL A 272 -2.41 -15.92 -21.56
CA VAL A 272 -1.53 -15.03 -20.79
C VAL A 272 -2.29 -13.81 -20.27
N ALA A 273 -3.23 -13.26 -21.06
CA ALA A 273 -4.04 -12.11 -20.63
C ALA A 273 -5.07 -12.49 -19.53
N ARG A 274 -5.50 -13.75 -19.49
CA ARG A 274 -6.41 -14.28 -18.47
C ARG A 274 -5.71 -14.59 -17.15
N THR A 275 -4.40 -14.81 -17.19
CA THR A 275 -3.58 -15.18 -16.02
C THR A 275 -3.50 -14.07 -14.96
N PHE A 276 -3.72 -12.81 -15.36
CA PHE A 276 -3.59 -11.63 -14.48
C PHE A 276 -4.93 -10.95 -14.25
N GLY A 277 -5.93 -11.71 -13.80
CA GLY A 277 -7.29 -11.23 -13.54
C GLY A 277 -7.43 -10.22 -12.39
N ALA A 278 -6.34 -9.82 -11.75
CA ALA A 278 -6.33 -9.14 -10.47
C ALA A 278 -5.44 -7.89 -10.48
N GLU A 279 -5.79 -6.86 -9.71
CA GLU A 279 -4.87 -5.75 -9.49
C GLU A 279 -3.75 -6.16 -8.55
N GLN A 280 -2.52 -6.06 -9.02
CA GLN A 280 -1.34 -6.41 -8.27
C GLN A 280 -0.38 -5.23 -8.23
N VAL A 281 0.04 -4.86 -7.03
CA VAL A 281 1.11 -3.90 -6.80
C VAL A 281 2.41 -4.68 -6.67
N PHE A 282 3.28 -4.60 -7.67
CA PHE A 282 4.61 -5.18 -7.61
C PHE A 282 5.59 -4.16 -7.05
N VAL A 283 6.24 -4.49 -5.94
CA VAL A 283 7.27 -3.66 -5.30
C VAL A 283 8.65 -4.29 -5.46
N ASN A 284 9.70 -3.47 -5.28
CA ASN A 284 11.10 -3.90 -5.44
C ASN A 284 11.37 -4.59 -6.78
N VAL A 285 10.78 -4.04 -7.84
CA VAL A 285 10.83 -4.64 -9.16
C VAL A 285 12.21 -4.43 -9.78
N PRO A 286 12.92 -5.51 -10.18
CA PRO A 286 14.21 -5.40 -10.85
C PRO A 286 14.11 -4.61 -12.16
N TRP A 287 15.19 -3.91 -12.54
CA TRP A 287 15.22 -3.04 -13.72
C TRP A 287 14.76 -3.72 -15.01
N TYR A 288 15.11 -5.00 -15.20
CA TYR A 288 14.74 -5.77 -16.41
C TYR A 288 13.25 -6.11 -16.49
N PHE A 289 12.52 -6.10 -15.38
CA PHE A 289 11.08 -6.34 -15.39
C PHE A 289 10.33 -5.23 -16.11
N SER A 290 10.78 -3.98 -15.99
CA SER A 290 10.20 -2.85 -16.74
C SER A 290 10.37 -3.03 -18.23
N VAL A 291 11.52 -3.56 -18.67
CA VAL A 291 11.78 -3.89 -20.08
C VAL A 291 10.88 -5.03 -20.53
N LEU A 292 10.80 -6.11 -19.75
CA LEU A 292 9.91 -7.23 -20.04
C LEU A 292 8.45 -6.79 -20.12
N PHE A 293 7.99 -5.99 -19.16
CA PHE A 293 6.63 -5.46 -19.16
C PHE A 293 6.35 -4.57 -20.38
N SER A 294 7.33 -3.75 -20.79
CA SER A 294 7.22 -2.93 -22.00
C SER A 294 7.11 -3.79 -23.26
N MET A 295 7.80 -4.93 -23.34
CA MET A 295 7.71 -5.85 -24.45
C MET A 295 6.35 -6.57 -24.55
N ILE A 296 5.75 -6.93 -23.41
CA ILE A 296 4.44 -7.61 -23.39
C ILE A 296 3.27 -6.62 -23.40
N SER A 297 3.51 -5.36 -23.03
CA SER A 297 2.49 -4.31 -22.92
C SER A 297 1.67 -4.10 -24.20
N PRO A 298 2.23 -4.11 -25.44
CA PRO A 298 1.44 -3.99 -26.65
C PRO A 298 0.40 -5.11 -26.84
N PHE A 299 0.63 -6.29 -26.22
CA PHE A 299 -0.25 -7.45 -26.30
C PHE A 299 -1.29 -7.51 -25.19
N LEU A 300 -1.19 -6.61 -24.20
CA LEU A 300 -2.13 -6.50 -23.10
C LEU A 300 -3.21 -5.47 -23.43
N THR A 301 -4.45 -5.78 -23.11
CA THR A 301 -5.54 -4.79 -23.17
C THR A 301 -5.27 -3.64 -22.21
N GLU A 302 -5.77 -2.45 -22.50
CA GLU A 302 -5.66 -1.30 -21.57
C GLU A 302 -6.26 -1.64 -20.20
N ARG A 303 -7.32 -2.43 -20.18
CA ARG A 303 -7.92 -2.96 -18.95
C ARG A 303 -6.96 -3.85 -18.16
N THR A 304 -6.14 -4.66 -18.83
CA THR A 304 -5.14 -5.50 -18.18
C THR A 304 -3.96 -4.67 -17.69
N LYS A 305 -3.47 -3.72 -18.50
CA LYS A 305 -2.37 -2.82 -18.11
C LYS A 305 -2.72 -1.99 -16.88
N SER A 306 -3.95 -1.51 -16.77
CA SER A 306 -4.38 -0.68 -15.65
C SER A 306 -4.45 -1.44 -14.31
N LYS A 307 -4.38 -2.78 -14.33
CA LYS A 307 -4.35 -3.62 -13.13
C LYS A 307 -2.97 -3.73 -12.49
N PHE A 308 -1.91 -3.30 -13.19
CA PHE A 308 -0.55 -3.42 -12.69
C PHE A 308 -0.02 -2.08 -12.21
N VAL A 309 0.38 -2.04 -10.96
CA VAL A 309 1.18 -0.94 -10.39
C VAL A 309 2.57 -1.47 -10.12
N ILE A 310 3.57 -0.79 -10.65
CA ILE A 310 4.96 -1.23 -10.59
C ILE A 310 5.77 -0.18 -9.82
N ALA A 311 6.33 -0.56 -8.68
CA ALA A 311 7.24 0.25 -7.89
C ALA A 311 8.66 -0.31 -7.97
N ARG A 312 9.60 0.48 -8.44
CA ARG A 312 11.03 0.16 -8.42
C ARG A 312 11.57 0.29 -7.00
N GLU A 313 12.67 -0.38 -6.75
CA GLU A 313 13.47 -0.15 -5.55
C GLU A 313 13.72 1.35 -5.33
N GLY A 314 13.57 1.82 -4.09
CA GLY A 314 13.65 3.24 -3.73
C GLY A 314 12.38 4.06 -3.93
N ASN A 315 11.36 3.56 -4.66
CA ASN A 315 10.09 4.26 -4.88
C ASN A 315 8.88 3.51 -4.26
N VAL A 316 9.13 2.50 -3.44
CA VAL A 316 8.09 1.63 -2.88
C VAL A 316 7.13 2.43 -2.01
N ALA A 317 7.63 3.14 -1.01
CA ALA A 317 6.82 3.94 -0.10
C ALA A 317 5.99 4.99 -0.85
N GLU A 318 6.61 5.79 -1.74
CA GLU A 318 5.89 6.80 -2.53
C GLU A 318 4.79 6.18 -3.39
N THR A 319 5.00 4.96 -3.90
CA THR A 319 3.99 4.27 -4.70
C THR A 319 2.85 3.76 -3.82
N LEU A 320 3.16 3.10 -2.71
CA LEU A 320 2.16 2.56 -1.79
C LEU A 320 1.31 3.65 -1.14
N PHE A 321 1.90 4.80 -0.79
CA PHE A 321 1.17 5.92 -0.19
C PHE A 321 0.10 6.52 -1.10
N LYS A 322 0.14 6.27 -2.41
CA LYS A 322 -0.97 6.65 -3.32
C LYS A 322 -2.25 5.87 -3.06
N PHE A 323 -2.14 4.66 -2.52
CA PHE A 323 -3.24 3.73 -2.31
C PHE A 323 -3.53 3.46 -0.84
N ILE A 324 -2.48 3.36 -0.02
CA ILE A 324 -2.53 2.96 1.38
C ILE A 324 -2.02 4.13 2.22
N ARG A 325 -2.66 4.40 3.35
CA ARG A 325 -2.17 5.41 4.28
C ARG A 325 -0.84 4.98 4.90
N PRO A 326 0.12 5.89 5.10
CA PRO A 326 1.44 5.56 5.64
C PRO A 326 1.43 4.79 6.96
N GLU A 327 0.47 5.09 7.84
CA GLU A 327 0.28 4.39 9.11
C GLU A 327 -0.21 2.94 8.97
N LEU A 328 -0.64 2.54 7.77
CA LEU A 328 -1.10 1.19 7.44
C LEU A 328 -0.12 0.44 6.52
N VAL A 329 0.90 1.11 6.02
CA VAL A 329 1.98 0.47 5.25
C VAL A 329 3.01 -0.11 6.24
N PRO A 330 3.39 -1.39 6.12
CA PRO A 330 4.43 -1.98 6.97
C PRO A 330 5.77 -1.24 6.87
N VAL A 331 6.48 -1.18 7.99
CA VAL A 331 7.80 -0.52 8.11
C VAL A 331 8.77 -1.01 7.04
N GLN A 332 8.79 -2.32 6.77
CA GLN A 332 9.65 -2.94 5.74
C GLN A 332 9.42 -2.42 4.31
N TYR A 333 8.29 -1.75 4.05
CA TYR A 333 7.96 -1.09 2.78
C TYR A 333 8.02 0.43 2.87
N GLY A 334 8.66 0.94 3.91
CA GLY A 334 8.85 2.37 4.13
C GLY A 334 7.61 3.08 4.70
N GLY A 335 6.72 2.36 5.36
CA GLY A 335 5.57 2.89 6.10
C GLY A 335 5.83 3.07 7.59
N LEU A 336 4.76 3.28 8.35
CA LEU A 336 4.82 3.52 9.80
C LEU A 336 4.22 2.38 10.62
N SER A 337 3.62 1.36 9.99
CA SER A 337 2.93 0.28 10.68
C SER A 337 3.89 -0.81 11.14
N ARG A 338 3.89 -1.09 12.45
CA ARG A 338 4.60 -2.22 13.07
C ARG A 338 3.68 -3.42 13.23
N ALA A 339 4.24 -4.63 13.27
CA ALA A 339 3.50 -5.89 13.21
C ALA A 339 2.35 -6.00 14.23
N SER A 340 2.54 -5.55 15.47
CA SER A 340 1.54 -5.65 16.55
C SER A 340 0.60 -4.45 16.65
N GLU A 341 0.79 -3.41 15.84
CA GLU A 341 0.09 -2.13 16.04
C GLU A 341 -1.40 -2.23 15.69
N LEU A 342 -1.74 -3.00 14.65
CA LEU A 342 -3.11 -3.20 14.20
C LEU A 342 -3.94 -4.12 15.12
N GLU A 343 -3.28 -4.92 15.97
CA GLU A 343 -3.96 -5.79 16.95
C GLU A 343 -4.68 -4.97 18.04
N ASN A 344 -4.19 -3.77 18.32
CA ASN A 344 -4.73 -2.85 19.33
C ASN A 344 -5.77 -1.87 18.77
N GLY A 345 -6.21 -2.05 17.54
CA GLY A 345 -7.17 -1.20 16.84
C GLY A 345 -6.54 -0.33 15.75
N PRO A 346 -7.32 0.60 15.17
CA PRO A 346 -6.80 1.46 14.10
C PRO A 346 -5.67 2.35 14.61
N PRO A 347 -4.54 2.43 13.88
CA PRO A 347 -3.41 3.24 14.29
C PRO A 347 -3.73 4.73 14.21
N LYS A 348 -2.98 5.53 14.98
CA LYS A 348 -3.09 6.99 14.90
C LYS A 348 -2.79 7.45 13.47
N PRO A 349 -3.67 8.24 12.83
CA PRO A 349 -3.46 8.76 11.49
C PRO A 349 -2.16 9.57 11.40
N ALA A 350 -1.42 9.36 10.31
CA ALA A 350 -0.23 10.15 9.99
C ALA A 350 -0.61 11.38 9.16
N SER A 351 0.14 12.48 9.35
CA SER A 351 0.08 13.65 8.51
C SER A 351 1.02 13.49 7.33
N GLU A 352 0.49 13.55 6.12
CA GLU A 352 1.24 13.41 4.88
C GLU A 352 1.59 14.79 4.30
N PHE A 353 2.80 14.95 3.77
CA PHE A 353 3.24 16.18 3.13
C PHE A 353 4.30 15.91 2.05
N THR A 354 4.56 16.93 1.24
CA THR A 354 5.57 16.86 0.17
C THR A 354 6.69 17.85 0.44
N ILE A 355 7.93 17.44 0.25
CA ILE A 355 9.13 18.26 0.35
C ILE A 355 9.67 18.45 -1.08
N LYS A 356 9.72 19.68 -1.56
CA LYS A 356 10.26 19.97 -2.90
C LYS A 356 11.77 19.80 -2.91
N GLY A 357 12.34 19.62 -4.11
CA GLY A 357 13.79 19.69 -4.28
C GLY A 357 14.30 21.08 -3.90
N GLY A 358 15.39 21.15 -3.12
CA GLY A 358 15.93 22.40 -2.60
C GLY A 358 15.21 22.96 -1.37
N GLU A 359 14.17 22.30 -0.85
CA GLU A 359 13.34 22.77 0.26
C GLU A 359 13.81 22.18 1.60
N LYS A 360 13.76 23.02 2.64
CA LYS A 360 13.84 22.62 4.03
C LYS A 360 12.50 22.85 4.71
N VAL A 361 12.00 21.85 5.43
CA VAL A 361 10.71 21.89 6.12
C VAL A 361 10.93 21.73 7.62
N PHE A 362 10.20 22.52 8.40
CA PHE A 362 10.16 22.44 9.85
C PHE A 362 8.75 22.06 10.28
N LEU A 363 8.63 20.95 11.04
CA LEU A 363 7.39 20.51 11.64
C LEU A 363 7.42 20.90 13.11
N GLU A 364 6.52 21.80 13.51
CA GLU A 364 6.41 22.27 14.89
C GLU A 364 5.28 21.51 15.60
N ILE A 365 5.57 20.97 16.77
CA ILE A 365 4.61 20.30 17.66
C ILE A 365 4.55 21.15 18.92
N ASP A 366 3.51 21.94 19.03
CA ASP A 366 3.31 22.93 20.08
C ASP A 366 2.59 22.33 21.31
N GLY A 367 2.57 23.12 22.41
CA GLY A 367 1.75 22.81 23.59
C GLY A 367 2.25 21.64 24.43
N ILE A 368 3.54 21.37 24.42
CA ILE A 368 4.14 20.32 25.24
C ILE A 368 4.33 20.87 26.66
N GLU A 369 3.68 20.23 27.63
CA GLU A 369 3.76 20.60 29.07
C GLU A 369 5.05 20.06 29.71
N ALA A 370 5.46 20.64 30.83
CA ALA A 370 6.58 20.11 31.63
C ALA A 370 6.25 18.70 32.13
N GLY A 371 7.22 17.77 32.07
CA GLY A 371 7.07 16.36 32.38
C GLY A 371 6.35 15.51 31.33
N ALA A 372 5.80 16.11 30.29
CA ALA A 372 5.17 15.38 29.18
C ALA A 372 6.23 14.65 28.35
N THR A 373 5.88 13.44 27.92
CA THR A 373 6.69 12.64 27.00
C THR A 373 6.11 12.67 25.60
N ILE A 374 6.89 13.15 24.64
CA ILE A 374 6.55 13.12 23.23
C ILE A 374 7.28 11.98 22.53
N THR A 375 6.54 11.19 21.74
CA THR A 375 7.08 10.17 20.84
C THR A 375 6.63 10.51 19.43
N TRP A 376 7.52 10.41 18.46
CA TRP A 376 7.17 10.67 17.06
C TRP A 376 7.76 9.64 16.13
N ASP A 377 7.04 9.41 15.04
CA ASP A 377 7.47 8.63 13.90
C ASP A 377 7.53 9.55 12.68
N LEU A 378 8.57 9.42 11.86
CA LEU A 378 8.71 10.11 10.59
C LEU A 378 9.24 9.15 9.54
N VAL A 379 8.64 9.17 8.36
CA VAL A 379 9.12 8.45 7.17
C VAL A 379 9.17 9.38 5.98
N VAL A 380 10.17 9.19 5.12
CA VAL A 380 10.31 9.93 3.85
C VAL A 380 10.56 8.94 2.73
N GLY A 381 9.74 8.99 1.70
CA GLY A 381 9.90 8.13 0.52
C GLY A 381 11.20 8.44 -0.21
N GLY A 382 12.06 7.40 -0.34
CA GLY A 382 13.35 7.51 -1.03
C GLY A 382 14.39 8.36 -0.30
N TRP A 383 14.37 8.45 1.00
CA TRP A 383 15.31 9.19 1.88
C TRP A 383 16.37 10.10 1.18
N GLU A 384 17.66 10.00 1.46
CA GLU A 384 18.72 10.89 0.91
C GLU A 384 18.47 12.37 1.22
N LEU A 385 18.23 12.67 2.49
CA LEU A 385 18.04 14.01 3.01
C LEU A 385 18.66 14.12 4.41
N GLU A 386 18.66 15.31 4.97
CA GLU A 386 19.08 15.53 6.35
C GLU A 386 17.88 15.68 7.27
N TYR A 387 17.97 15.09 8.45
CA TYR A 387 16.96 15.15 9.50
C TYR A 387 17.58 15.52 10.83
N GLY A 388 16.88 16.34 11.62
CA GLY A 388 17.24 16.68 12.99
C GLY A 388 16.02 17.04 13.83
N ALA A 389 16.17 17.06 15.16
CA ALA A 389 15.10 17.40 16.08
C ALA A 389 15.61 18.33 17.21
N GLU A 390 14.88 19.39 17.52
CA GLU A 390 15.20 20.36 18.53
C GLU A 390 13.99 20.63 19.42
N TYR A 391 14.22 20.82 20.71
CA TYR A 391 13.19 21.27 21.64
C TYR A 391 13.42 22.74 21.99
N VAL A 392 12.38 23.54 21.79
CA VAL A 392 12.39 24.98 22.06
C VAL A 392 11.53 25.26 23.29
N PRO A 393 12.11 25.62 24.46
CA PRO A 393 11.36 26.02 25.63
C PRO A 393 10.47 27.24 25.37
N ALA A 394 9.34 27.31 26.08
CA ALA A 394 8.42 28.45 25.99
C ALA A 394 8.92 29.66 26.82
N ALA A 395 9.83 29.44 27.79
CA ALA A 395 10.38 30.49 28.63
C ALA A 395 11.22 31.46 27.80
N GLU A 396 11.04 32.76 28.01
CA GLU A 396 11.82 33.80 27.35
C GLU A 396 13.30 33.70 27.77
N GLY A 397 14.20 33.57 26.78
CA GLY A 397 15.62 33.34 27.02
C GLY A 397 16.01 31.88 27.26
N GLY A 398 15.07 30.94 27.15
CA GLY A 398 15.38 29.51 27.24
C GLY A 398 16.28 29.03 26.08
N TYR A 399 17.23 28.14 26.39
CA TYR A 399 18.12 27.58 25.38
C TYR A 399 17.43 26.45 24.61
N THR A 400 17.50 26.50 23.28
CA THR A 400 17.07 25.39 22.41
C THR A 400 17.92 24.14 22.70
N LEU A 401 17.26 23.03 22.98
CA LEU A 401 17.90 21.75 23.23
C LEU A 401 17.98 20.94 21.94
N CYS A 402 19.19 20.51 21.57
CA CYS A 402 19.37 19.55 20.47
C CYS A 402 18.95 18.16 20.97
N VAL A 403 17.80 17.67 20.49
CA VAL A 403 17.29 16.32 20.81
C VAL A 403 17.91 15.28 19.89
N GLU A 404 17.99 15.58 18.61
CA GLU A 404 18.71 14.77 17.63
C GLU A 404 19.51 15.68 16.69
N ARG A 405 20.82 15.44 16.64
CA ARG A 405 21.71 16.21 15.76
C ARG A 405 21.33 15.98 14.30
N THR A 406 21.38 17.02 13.49
CA THR A 406 21.16 16.89 12.04
C THR A 406 22.12 15.86 11.46
N ARG A 407 21.56 14.87 10.81
CA ARG A 407 22.30 13.78 10.15
C ARG A 407 21.69 13.44 8.80
N LYS A 408 22.50 12.91 7.90
CA LYS A 408 22.00 12.34 6.65
C LYS A 408 21.28 11.04 6.92
N VAL A 409 20.10 10.90 6.32
CA VAL A 409 19.34 9.65 6.29
C VAL A 409 19.60 9.01 4.93
N PRO A 410 20.22 7.80 4.88
CA PRO A 410 20.59 7.16 3.63
C PRO A 410 19.35 6.68 2.86
N ALA A 411 19.48 6.50 1.55
CA ALA A 411 18.42 5.98 0.67
C ALA A 411 17.91 4.60 1.08
N ALA A 412 18.78 3.78 1.64
CA ALA A 412 18.50 2.42 2.11
C ALA A 412 18.06 2.38 3.59
N ALA A 413 17.54 3.48 4.14
CA ALA A 413 16.98 3.45 5.50
C ALA A 413 15.72 2.56 5.49
N ASP A 414 15.83 1.39 6.09
CA ASP A 414 14.77 0.38 6.11
C ASP A 414 13.73 0.68 7.21
N GLU A 415 14.05 1.59 8.14
CA GLU A 415 13.17 1.92 9.26
C GLU A 415 12.83 3.42 9.32
N PRO A 416 11.59 3.77 9.72
CA PRO A 416 11.21 5.13 9.99
C PRO A 416 12.01 5.69 11.17
N VAL A 417 12.19 7.01 11.20
CA VAL A 417 12.68 7.67 12.41
C VAL A 417 11.64 7.45 13.52
N HIS A 418 12.09 6.91 14.64
CA HIS A 418 11.29 6.74 15.84
C HIS A 418 12.06 7.25 17.04
N ASN A 419 11.56 8.30 17.68
CA ASN A 419 12.23 8.93 18.81
C ASN A 419 11.24 9.29 19.92
N THR A 420 11.77 9.40 21.12
CA THR A 420 11.02 9.80 22.32
C THR A 420 11.82 10.84 23.08
N PHE A 421 11.14 11.88 23.58
CA PHE A 421 11.72 12.94 24.39
C PHE A 421 10.78 13.30 25.55
N THR A 422 11.32 13.47 26.76
CA THR A 422 10.56 13.96 27.91
C THR A 422 10.96 15.41 28.19
N ALA A 423 9.98 16.30 28.11
CA ALA A 423 10.15 17.73 28.31
C ALA A 423 10.34 18.05 29.81
N LYS A 424 11.41 18.76 30.17
CA LYS A 424 11.63 19.25 31.53
C LYS A 424 10.85 20.52 31.85
N GLU A 425 10.52 21.29 30.85
CA GLU A 425 9.82 22.56 30.91
C GLU A 425 8.83 22.69 29.74
N PRO A 426 7.82 23.56 29.80
CA PRO A 426 6.88 23.74 28.69
C PRO A 426 7.59 24.25 27.44
N GLY A 427 7.14 23.80 26.25
CA GLY A 427 7.75 24.22 25.00
C GLY A 427 7.15 23.55 23.78
N LYS A 428 7.95 23.52 22.70
CA LYS A 428 7.61 22.85 21.45
C LYS A 428 8.75 22.00 20.89
N MET A 429 8.41 20.92 20.20
CA MET A 429 9.35 20.12 19.43
C MET A 429 9.38 20.63 17.98
N VAL A 430 10.57 20.77 17.42
CA VAL A 430 10.80 21.17 16.03
C VAL A 430 11.57 20.07 15.32
N LEU A 431 10.94 19.43 14.35
CA LEU A 431 11.58 18.46 13.47
C LEU A 431 12.03 19.15 12.20
N SER A 432 13.31 19.11 11.88
CA SER A 432 13.86 19.69 10.66
C SER A 432 14.12 18.60 9.61
N ILE A 433 13.64 18.83 8.39
CA ILE A 433 13.79 17.90 7.27
C ILE A 433 14.34 18.71 6.09
N ASP A 434 15.56 18.41 5.68
CA ASP A 434 16.29 19.19 4.68
C ASP A 434 16.52 18.36 3.41
N ASN A 435 15.84 18.77 2.32
CA ASN A 435 15.96 18.20 0.98
C ASN A 435 16.75 19.13 0.04
N SER A 436 17.54 20.07 0.59
CA SER A 436 18.30 21.06 -0.20
C SER A 436 19.33 20.41 -1.12
N GLY A 437 19.90 19.26 -0.72
CA GLY A 437 20.86 18.48 -1.49
C GLY A 437 20.24 17.72 -2.70
N SER A 438 18.91 17.70 -2.87
CA SER A 438 18.24 16.96 -3.93
C SER A 438 17.37 17.87 -4.79
N ARG A 439 17.30 17.60 -6.11
CA ARG A 439 16.37 18.26 -7.03
C ARG A 439 15.00 17.57 -7.10
N LYS A 440 14.88 16.37 -6.51
CA LYS A 440 13.64 15.59 -6.56
C LYS A 440 12.74 15.95 -5.39
N ARG A 441 11.44 16.07 -5.67
CA ARG A 441 10.43 16.14 -4.61
C ARG A 441 10.36 14.79 -3.88
N LYS A 442 9.99 14.81 -2.61
CA LYS A 442 9.82 13.62 -1.77
C LYS A 442 8.48 13.68 -1.06
N VAL A 443 7.87 12.52 -0.87
CA VAL A 443 6.66 12.37 -0.05
C VAL A 443 7.10 11.94 1.34
N ALA A 444 6.53 12.56 2.36
CA ALA A 444 6.82 12.26 3.74
C ALA A 444 5.53 12.11 4.55
N ALA A 445 5.61 11.36 5.64
CA ALA A 445 4.55 11.25 6.60
C ALA A 445 5.11 11.23 8.02
N TYR A 446 4.39 11.83 8.95
CA TYR A 446 4.76 11.79 10.36
C TYR A 446 3.51 11.67 11.23
N ARG A 447 3.71 11.13 12.43
CA ARG A 447 2.74 11.14 13.52
C ARG A 447 3.47 11.32 14.83
N TYR A 448 2.79 11.81 15.84
CA TYR A 448 3.36 11.96 17.17
C TYR A 448 2.33 11.67 18.26
N PHE A 449 2.81 11.33 19.42
CA PHE A 449 2.02 11.08 20.62
C PHE A 449 2.58 11.94 21.75
N VAL A 450 1.69 12.58 22.51
CA VAL A 450 2.06 13.31 23.72
C VAL A 450 1.39 12.62 24.88
N ARG A 451 2.20 12.04 25.76
CA ARG A 451 1.74 11.49 27.05
C ARG A 451 1.93 12.56 28.10
N LYS A 452 0.84 12.97 28.74
CA LYS A 452 0.91 13.87 29.89
C LYS A 452 1.68 13.24 31.04
N PRO A 453 2.31 14.04 31.92
CA PRO A 453 2.93 13.53 33.13
C PRO A 453 1.85 12.76 33.92
N SER A 454 2.22 11.59 34.45
CA SER A 454 1.41 10.91 35.46
C SER A 454 1.36 11.79 36.69
N ALA A 455 0.16 12.11 37.14
CA ALA A 455 -0.10 12.89 38.34
C ALA A 455 0.47 12.17 39.58
#